data_c4bc8ccf5da7f755b977193dbbfb445c
#
_entry.id   c4bc8ccf5da7f755b977193dbbfb445c
#
_cell.length_a   1.000
_cell.length_b   1.000
_cell.length_c   1.000
_cell.angle_alpha   90.00
_cell.angle_beta   90.00
_cell.angle_gamma   90.00
#
_symmetry.space_group_name_H-M   'P 1'
#
loop_
_entity.id
_entity.type
_entity.pdbx_description
1 polymer ?
#
loop_
_entity_poly.entity_id
_entity_poly.type
_entity_poly.pdbx_seq_one_letter_code
_entity_poly.pdbx_strand_id
1 'polypeptide(L)'
;XKLDEAGQLSDQLHLACEGLLISHHALSTAKITAWLASISIVALILLVQKEPANAQVETDFAAPPPLTVPVEGLRAQDLNDNYEQPRGDGRVHEALDIMAPTGTPVVAVEDGTIVKLFNSVPGGLTVYQYDPSRERVYYYAHLHRYATHLKEGQAVRGGDVLGYVGSSGNADPLAPHLHFSIFRLGPEKQWWTGTPINPYPLFQYQPQ
;
A
#
# COMPACT_ATOMS: atom_id res chain seq x y z
N UNK A 1 -15.37 -37.63 -10.40
CA UNK A 1 -15.33 -37.50 -10.71
C UNK A 1 -14.89 -36.86 -11.20
N LYS A 2 -14.34 -36.44 -11.44
CA LYS A 2 -13.62 -35.49 -12.29
C LYS A 2 -12.76 -36.20 -13.34
N LEU A 3 -13.40 -36.79 -14.27
CA LEU A 3 -12.65 -37.29 -15.44
C LEU A 3 -13.53 -37.40 -16.71
N ASP A 4 -14.37 -36.39 -16.98
CA ASP A 4 -15.28 -36.49 -18.14
C ASP A 4 -15.19 -35.35 -19.17
N GLU A 5 -14.37 -34.31 -18.91
CA GLU A 5 -14.27 -33.20 -19.87
C GLU A 5 -13.09 -33.34 -20.86
N ALA A 6 -12.08 -34.14 -20.55
CA ALA A 6 -10.95 -34.32 -21.46
C ALA A 6 -11.21 -35.36 -22.57
N GLY A 7 -12.19 -36.25 -22.37
CA GLY A 7 -12.56 -37.25 -23.39
C GLY A 7 -13.41 -36.72 -24.54
N GLN A 8 -14.16 -35.67 -24.31
CA GLN A 8 -15.05 -35.13 -25.34
C GLN A 8 -14.36 -34.19 -26.34
N LEU A 9 -13.22 -33.61 -25.99
CA LEU A 9 -12.47 -32.74 -26.91
C LEU A 9 -11.67 -33.55 -27.97
N SER A 10 -11.30 -34.76 -27.66
CA SER A 10 -10.54 -35.63 -28.58
C SER A 10 -11.41 -36.13 -29.76
N ASP A 11 -12.68 -36.42 -29.51
CA ASP A 11 -13.56 -36.95 -30.55
C ASP A 11 -14.06 -35.92 -31.54
N GLN A 12 -14.11 -34.63 -31.14
CA GLN A 12 -14.51 -33.52 -32.02
C GLN A 12 -13.39 -33.17 -33.02
N LEU A 13 -12.14 -33.42 -32.68
CA LEU A 13 -11.01 -33.12 -33.58
C LEU A 13 -10.77 -34.21 -34.63
N HIS A 14 -11.24 -35.45 -34.40
CA HIS A 14 -11.05 -36.54 -35.37
C HIS A 14 -12.07 -36.53 -36.51
N LEU A 15 -13.26 -35.96 -36.30
CA LEU A 15 -14.29 -35.84 -37.32
C LEU A 15 -14.08 -34.68 -38.29
N ALA A 16 -13.19 -33.73 -37.98
CA ALA A 16 -12.90 -32.58 -38.83
C ALA A 16 -11.84 -32.84 -39.91
N CYS A 17 -11.10 -33.97 -39.80
CA CYS A 17 -9.99 -34.28 -40.73
C CYS A 17 -10.37 -35.19 -41.93
N GLU A 18 -11.54 -35.80 -41.92
CA GLU A 18 -11.91 -36.74 -42.99
C GLU A 18 -12.73 -36.13 -44.15
N GLY A 19 -12.98 -34.83 -44.14
CA GLY A 19 -13.81 -34.15 -45.12
C GLY A 19 -13.10 -33.47 -46.29
N LEU A 20 -11.76 -33.58 -46.38
CA LEU A 20 -11.01 -32.80 -47.35
C LEU A 20 -10.22 -33.65 -48.36
N LEU A 21 -10.89 -34.63 -48.98
CA LEU A 21 -10.35 -35.32 -50.15
C LEU A 21 -11.32 -35.14 -51.28
N ILE A 22 -11.18 -34.03 -52.05
CA ILE A 22 -11.98 -33.91 -53.20
C ILE A 22 -11.39 -33.12 -54.38
N SER A 23 -11.41 -33.82 -55.48
CA SER A 23 -11.77 -33.33 -56.80
C SER A 23 -10.94 -32.18 -57.37
N HIS A 24 -9.93 -32.55 -58.13
CA HIS A 24 -9.28 -31.69 -59.11
C HIS A 24 -10.26 -31.31 -60.23
N HIS A 25 -10.93 -30.18 -60.12
CA HIS A 25 -11.56 -29.56 -61.28
C HIS A 25 -11.09 -28.11 -61.40
N ALA A 26 -10.76 -27.77 -62.63
CA ALA A 26 -10.15 -26.49 -63.03
C ALA A 26 -10.84 -25.26 -62.44
N LEU A 27 -10.15 -24.56 -61.58
CA LEU A 27 -10.58 -23.25 -61.10
C LEU A 27 -10.38 -22.23 -62.19
N SER A 28 -11.43 -21.57 -62.63
CA SER A 28 -11.38 -20.47 -63.56
C SER A 28 -10.55 -19.33 -63.02
N THR A 29 -9.83 -18.64 -63.89
CA THR A 29 -8.95 -17.50 -63.55
C THR A 29 -9.65 -16.42 -62.73
N ALA A 30 -10.95 -16.26 -62.88
CA ALA A 30 -11.76 -15.31 -62.12
C ALA A 30 -11.84 -15.66 -60.63
N LYS A 31 -11.80 -16.96 -60.26
CA LYS A 31 -11.83 -17.39 -58.84
C LYS A 31 -10.49 -17.19 -58.15
N ILE A 32 -9.39 -17.28 -58.90
CA ILE A 32 -8.04 -17.06 -58.35
C ILE A 32 -7.84 -15.59 -58.04
N THR A 33 -8.29 -14.66 -58.87
CA THR A 33 -8.16 -13.22 -58.61
C THR A 33 -8.99 -12.78 -57.41
N ALA A 34 -10.19 -13.34 -57.20
CA ALA A 34 -11.04 -13.04 -56.04
C ALA A 34 -10.39 -13.55 -54.75
N TRP A 35 -9.74 -14.70 -54.80
CA TRP A 35 -9.06 -15.28 -53.62
C TRP A 35 -7.83 -14.49 -53.23
N LEU A 36 -7.01 -14.03 -54.19
CA LEU A 36 -5.86 -13.20 -53.94
C LEU A 36 -6.25 -11.82 -53.36
N ALA A 37 -7.33 -11.23 -53.85
CA ALA A 37 -7.86 -9.97 -53.31
C ALA A 37 -8.31 -10.12 -51.84
N SER A 38 -8.95 -11.25 -51.52
CA SER A 38 -9.38 -11.51 -50.13
C SER A 38 -8.22 -11.71 -49.16
N ILE A 39 -7.16 -12.37 -49.62
CA ILE A 39 -5.94 -12.57 -48.80
C ILE A 39 -5.26 -11.22 -48.56
N SER A 40 -5.23 -10.34 -49.57
CA SER A 40 -4.61 -9.01 -49.42
C SER A 40 -5.37 -8.12 -48.43
N ILE A 41 -6.69 -8.19 -48.41
CA ILE A 41 -7.51 -7.42 -47.46
C ILE A 41 -7.34 -7.95 -46.01
N VAL A 42 -7.30 -9.27 -45.84
CA VAL A 42 -7.08 -9.87 -44.52
C VAL A 42 -5.67 -9.54 -44.02
N ALA A 43 -4.66 -9.58 -44.88
CA ALA A 43 -3.30 -9.21 -44.51
C ALA A 43 -3.18 -7.71 -44.17
N LEU A 44 -3.92 -6.85 -44.86
CA LEU A 44 -3.93 -5.41 -44.56
C LEU A 44 -4.64 -5.12 -43.24
N ILE A 45 -5.73 -5.85 -42.94
CA ILE A 45 -6.45 -5.74 -41.65
C ILE A 45 -5.56 -6.20 -40.52
N LEU A 46 -4.81 -7.30 -40.70
CA LEU A 46 -3.88 -7.80 -39.69
C LEU A 46 -2.68 -6.87 -39.47
N LEU A 47 -2.27 -6.11 -40.48
CA LEU A 47 -1.21 -5.11 -40.35
C LEU A 47 -1.66 -3.86 -39.61
N VAL A 48 -2.93 -3.47 -39.78
CA VAL A 48 -3.48 -2.30 -39.09
C VAL A 48 -3.75 -2.58 -37.61
N GLN A 49 -3.92 -3.85 -37.21
CA GLN A 49 -4.16 -4.23 -35.81
C GLN A 49 -2.88 -4.51 -35.02
N LYS A 50 -1.71 -4.29 -35.61
CA LYS A 50 -0.48 -4.29 -34.83
C LYS A 50 -0.36 -2.95 -34.12
N GLU A 51 -1.23 -2.71 -33.18
CA GLU A 51 -1.01 -1.69 -32.15
C GLU A 51 0.37 -1.96 -31.54
N PRO A 52 1.19 -0.93 -31.36
CA PRO A 52 2.40 -1.15 -30.59
C PRO A 52 1.97 -1.56 -29.19
N ALA A 53 2.17 -2.84 -28.88
CA ALA A 53 1.92 -3.38 -27.56
C ALA A 53 2.99 -2.87 -26.59
N ASN A 54 3.16 -1.57 -26.52
CA ASN A 54 3.97 -0.96 -25.47
C ASN A 54 3.75 0.55 -25.39
N ALA A 55 2.50 1.02 -25.34
CA ALA A 55 2.24 2.21 -24.58
C ALA A 55 2.12 1.71 -23.13
N GLN A 56 3.26 1.41 -22.53
CA GLN A 56 3.32 1.48 -21.09
C GLN A 56 2.95 2.91 -20.78
N VAL A 57 1.71 3.08 -20.33
CA VAL A 57 1.38 4.19 -19.48
C VAL A 57 2.28 3.96 -18.27
N GLU A 58 3.49 4.53 -18.30
CA GLU A 58 4.19 4.85 -17.09
C GLU A 58 3.22 5.78 -16.37
N THR A 59 2.32 5.18 -15.60
CA THR A 59 1.71 5.92 -14.52
C THR A 59 2.92 6.38 -13.72
N ASP A 60 3.22 7.64 -13.84
CA ASP A 60 4.15 8.32 -12.97
C ASP A 60 3.51 8.21 -11.57
N PHE A 61 3.74 7.06 -10.94
CA PHE A 61 3.48 6.91 -9.52
C PHE A 61 4.53 7.78 -8.84
N ALA A 62 4.25 9.07 -8.80
CA ALA A 62 4.99 9.93 -7.91
C ALA A 62 5.02 9.19 -6.58
N ALA A 63 6.21 8.87 -6.11
CA ALA A 63 6.34 8.22 -4.82
C ALA A 63 5.51 9.00 -3.81
N PRO A 64 4.81 8.33 -2.92
CA PRO A 64 3.98 9.05 -1.96
C PRO A 64 4.83 10.10 -1.23
N PRO A 65 4.28 11.28 -0.96
CA PRO A 65 5.03 12.31 -0.25
C PRO A 65 5.58 11.75 1.07
N PRO A 66 6.74 12.21 1.51
CA PRO A 66 7.29 11.75 2.78
C PRO A 66 6.33 12.09 3.92
N LEU A 67 6.31 11.24 4.93
CA LEU A 67 5.50 11.50 6.11
C LEU A 67 6.03 12.74 6.85
N THR A 68 5.13 13.52 7.41
CA THR A 68 5.47 14.62 8.31
C THR A 68 6.11 14.06 9.58
N VAL A 69 7.23 14.64 10.04
CA VAL A 69 7.80 14.25 11.33
C VAL A 69 6.78 14.55 12.44
N PRO A 70 6.41 13.58 13.28
CA PRO A 70 5.25 13.73 14.17
C PRO A 70 5.50 14.58 15.43
N VAL A 71 6.65 15.21 15.56
CA VAL A 71 6.95 16.14 16.68
C VAL A 71 7.31 17.50 16.10
N GLU A 72 6.52 18.50 16.45
CA GLU A 72 6.69 19.85 15.91
C GLU A 72 8.10 20.40 16.20
N GLY A 73 8.70 21.04 15.20
CA GLY A 73 10.02 21.65 15.31
C GLY A 73 11.17 20.70 14.98
N LEU A 74 10.93 19.39 14.85
CA LEU A 74 11.94 18.43 14.44
C LEU A 74 11.86 18.14 12.95
N ARG A 75 13.00 17.80 12.37
CA ARG A 75 13.13 17.40 10.96
C ARG A 75 13.60 15.95 10.88
N ALA A 76 13.48 15.33 9.73
CA ALA A 76 13.92 13.94 9.52
C ALA A 76 15.37 13.71 9.98
N GLN A 77 16.27 14.66 9.73
CA GLN A 77 17.67 14.56 10.11
C GLN A 77 17.91 14.62 11.63
N ASP A 78 16.92 15.05 12.39
CA ASP A 78 17.02 15.14 13.86
C ASP A 78 16.57 13.83 14.54
N LEU A 79 16.06 12.86 13.75
CA LEU A 79 15.58 11.57 14.25
C LEU A 79 16.72 10.55 14.32
N ASN A 80 16.63 9.62 15.26
CA ASN A 80 17.52 8.47 15.38
C ASN A 80 16.75 7.18 15.07
N ASP A 81 17.34 6.29 14.29
CA ASP A 81 16.75 4.98 14.05
C ASP A 81 17.02 4.06 15.24
N ASN A 82 16.05 3.95 16.12
CA ASN A 82 16.08 3.04 17.25
C ASN A 82 15.06 1.90 17.14
N TYR A 83 14.57 1.64 15.90
CA TYR A 83 13.54 0.64 15.61
C TYR A 83 13.97 -0.76 16.05
N GLU A 84 15.22 -1.14 15.75
CA GLU A 84 15.75 -2.48 16.06
C GLU A 84 16.31 -2.57 17.49
N GLN A 85 16.16 -1.53 18.30
CA GLN A 85 16.73 -1.52 19.65
C GLN A 85 16.17 -2.67 20.50
N PRO A 86 17.03 -3.48 21.13
CA PRO A 86 16.55 -4.55 21.99
C PRO A 86 15.77 -3.99 23.19
N ARG A 87 14.69 -4.64 23.52
CA ARG A 87 13.87 -4.39 24.71
C ARG A 87 13.96 -5.61 25.65
N GLY A 88 13.45 -5.46 26.84
CA GLY A 88 13.42 -6.56 27.80
C GLY A 88 12.68 -7.80 27.22
N ASP A 89 13.04 -8.97 27.72
CA ASP A 89 12.43 -10.26 27.37
C ASP A 89 12.62 -10.69 25.90
N GLY A 90 13.69 -10.23 25.27
CA GLY A 90 14.03 -10.61 23.90
C GLY A 90 13.18 -9.94 22.84
N ARG A 91 12.36 -8.96 23.19
CA ARG A 91 11.58 -8.20 22.22
C ARG A 91 12.45 -7.15 21.53
N VAL A 92 11.97 -6.67 20.39
CA VAL A 92 12.52 -5.55 19.64
C VAL A 92 11.60 -4.35 19.83
N HIS A 93 12.11 -3.15 19.69
CA HIS A 93 11.37 -1.91 19.92
C HIS A 93 10.18 -1.74 18.97
N GLU A 94 10.43 -1.95 17.67
CA GLU A 94 9.41 -1.87 16.60
C GLU A 94 8.70 -0.51 16.54
N ALA A 95 9.43 0.55 16.91
CA ALA A 95 8.93 1.93 16.99
C ALA A 95 10.09 2.91 16.87
N LEU A 96 9.79 4.20 16.87
CA LEU A 96 10.77 5.26 17.10
C LEU A 96 10.43 5.98 18.40
N ASP A 97 11.41 6.11 19.30
CA ASP A 97 11.33 7.00 20.44
C ASP A 97 11.92 8.36 20.03
N ILE A 98 11.07 9.36 19.88
CA ILE A 98 11.43 10.70 19.41
C ILE A 98 11.47 11.63 20.62
N MET A 99 12.69 11.96 21.06
CA MET A 99 12.90 12.76 22.29
C MET A 99 12.48 14.21 22.06
N ALA A 100 11.67 14.74 22.97
CA ALA A 100 11.28 16.15 22.96
C ALA A 100 10.74 16.56 24.33
N PRO A 101 10.81 17.84 24.71
CA PRO A 101 10.28 18.30 26.00
C PRO A 101 8.79 18.01 26.16
N THR A 102 8.37 17.71 27.39
CA THR A 102 6.94 17.58 27.68
C THR A 102 6.18 18.82 27.23
N GLY A 103 5.06 18.61 26.52
CA GLY A 103 4.23 19.70 26.01
C GLY A 103 4.53 20.11 24.58
N THR A 104 5.60 19.56 23.95
CA THR A 104 5.84 19.78 22.53
C THR A 104 4.68 19.20 21.71
N PRO A 105 4.13 19.93 20.73
CA PRO A 105 3.01 19.39 19.94
C PRO A 105 3.38 18.11 19.18
N VAL A 106 2.46 17.15 19.20
CA VAL A 106 2.51 15.93 18.39
C VAL A 106 1.49 16.08 17.26
N VAL A 107 1.95 15.88 16.01
CA VAL A 107 1.14 16.15 14.83
C VAL A 107 0.90 14.88 14.01
N ALA A 108 -0.19 14.87 13.25
CA ALA A 108 -0.51 13.78 12.31
C ALA A 108 0.58 13.70 11.23
N VAL A 109 1.07 12.49 10.97
CA VAL A 109 2.15 12.26 9.97
C VAL A 109 1.66 12.46 8.53
N GLU A 110 0.37 12.27 8.28
CA GLU A 110 -0.31 12.52 7.00
C GLU A 110 -1.80 12.68 7.25
N ASP A 111 -2.57 12.89 6.20
CA ASP A 111 -4.04 12.88 6.26
C ASP A 111 -4.56 11.54 6.77
N GLY A 112 -5.72 11.54 7.41
CA GLY A 112 -6.28 10.28 7.88
C GLY A 112 -7.49 10.44 8.80
N THR A 113 -7.78 9.39 9.57
CA THR A 113 -8.92 9.38 10.50
C THR A 113 -8.46 8.88 11.86
N ILE A 114 -8.81 9.58 12.92
CA ILE A 114 -8.56 9.12 14.31
C ILE A 114 -9.47 7.92 14.58
N VAL A 115 -8.88 6.76 14.71
CA VAL A 115 -9.67 5.53 14.92
C VAL A 115 -9.87 5.24 16.40
N LYS A 116 -8.90 5.60 17.25
CA LYS A 116 -9.01 5.31 18.69
C LYS A 116 -8.20 6.30 19.52
N LEU A 117 -8.80 6.74 20.62
CA LEU A 117 -8.13 7.39 21.75
C LEU A 117 -8.11 6.37 22.88
N PHE A 118 -6.92 6.02 23.37
CA PHE A 118 -6.80 4.91 24.29
C PHE A 118 -5.84 5.27 25.43
N ASN A 119 -6.06 4.67 26.57
CA ASN A 119 -5.15 4.79 27.72
C ASN A 119 -4.82 3.40 28.24
N SER A 120 -3.55 3.04 28.21
CA SER A 120 -3.09 1.72 28.62
C SER A 120 -1.93 1.82 29.60
N VAL A 121 -1.69 0.74 30.33
CA VAL A 121 -0.56 0.71 31.28
C VAL A 121 0.78 0.92 30.55
N PRO A 122 1.09 0.21 29.44
CA PRO A 122 2.37 0.45 28.79
C PRO A 122 2.42 1.76 28.00
N GLY A 123 1.41 2.07 27.19
CA GLY A 123 1.48 3.21 26.26
C GLY A 123 1.05 4.55 26.86
N GLY A 124 0.38 4.53 28.03
CA GLY A 124 -0.23 5.76 28.56
C GLY A 124 -1.33 6.28 27.65
N LEU A 125 -1.45 7.60 27.56
CA LEU A 125 -2.38 8.25 26.62
C LEU A 125 -1.87 8.07 25.21
N THR A 126 -2.71 7.51 24.32
CA THR A 126 -2.33 7.15 22.96
C THR A 126 -3.38 7.58 21.94
N VAL A 127 -2.92 7.88 20.73
CA VAL A 127 -3.76 8.11 19.56
C VAL A 127 -3.45 7.04 18.53
N TYR A 128 -4.49 6.47 17.92
CA TYR A 128 -4.37 5.64 16.72
C TYR A 128 -5.03 6.37 15.56
N GLN A 129 -4.33 6.46 14.44
CA GLN A 129 -4.80 7.15 13.23
C GLN A 129 -4.70 6.17 12.05
N TYR A 130 -5.80 5.95 11.32
CA TYR A 130 -5.72 5.25 10.03
C TYR A 130 -5.17 6.21 8.96
N ASP A 131 -4.36 5.68 8.06
CA ASP A 131 -4.03 6.36 6.80
C ASP A 131 -5.28 6.46 5.90
N PRO A 132 -5.25 7.28 4.82
CA PRO A 132 -6.44 7.44 3.96
C PRO A 132 -6.92 6.14 3.31
N SER A 133 -6.01 5.21 3.01
CA SER A 133 -6.33 3.93 2.37
C SER A 133 -6.77 2.84 3.36
N ARG A 134 -6.57 3.06 4.65
CA ARG A 134 -6.73 2.07 5.72
C ARG A 134 -5.84 0.84 5.52
N GLU A 135 -4.68 1.06 4.94
CA GLU A 135 -3.65 0.01 4.83
C GLU A 135 -2.68 0.04 6.01
N ARG A 136 -2.62 1.19 6.71
CA ARG A 136 -1.75 1.39 7.86
C ARG A 136 -2.51 2.02 9.02
N VAL A 137 -1.95 1.79 10.22
CA VAL A 137 -2.34 2.55 11.41
C VAL A 137 -1.09 3.15 12.01
N TYR A 138 -1.18 4.42 12.38
CA TYR A 138 -0.16 5.18 13.08
C TYR A 138 -0.49 5.22 14.55
N TYR A 139 0.50 4.97 15.40
CA TYR A 139 0.37 4.88 16.84
C TYR A 139 1.27 5.92 17.49
N TYR A 140 0.66 6.81 18.27
CA TYR A 140 1.33 7.90 18.97
C TYR A 140 1.10 7.66 20.47
N ALA A 141 2.17 7.42 21.25
CA ALA A 141 2.05 7.03 22.64
C ALA A 141 2.84 7.93 23.60
N HIS A 142 2.65 7.70 24.88
CA HIS A 142 3.22 8.42 26.03
C HIS A 142 2.82 9.90 26.07
N LEU A 143 1.67 10.24 25.49
CA LEU A 143 1.23 11.63 25.42
C LEU A 143 0.96 12.20 26.82
N HIS A 144 1.28 13.47 26.98
CA HIS A 144 0.92 14.25 28.18
C HIS A 144 -0.60 14.52 28.23
N ARG A 145 -1.17 14.89 27.08
CA ARG A 145 -2.61 15.12 26.92
C ARG A 145 -2.96 15.11 25.44
N TYR A 146 -4.21 14.89 25.13
CA TYR A 146 -4.74 15.03 23.76
C TYR A 146 -4.90 16.50 23.39
N ALA A 147 -4.95 16.81 22.10
CA ALA A 147 -5.37 18.12 21.60
C ALA A 147 -6.83 18.39 21.99
N THR A 148 -7.13 19.65 22.24
CA THR A 148 -8.50 20.07 22.57
C THR A 148 -9.44 19.69 21.42
N HIS A 149 -10.55 19.05 21.74
CA HIS A 149 -11.56 18.61 20.77
C HIS A 149 -11.16 17.45 19.86
N LEU A 150 -9.98 16.82 20.04
CA LEU A 150 -9.66 15.60 19.32
C LEU A 150 -10.65 14.50 19.71
N LYS A 151 -11.21 13.79 18.71
CA LYS A 151 -12.20 12.74 18.98
C LYS A 151 -12.08 11.59 17.98
N GLU A 152 -12.52 10.41 18.40
CA GLU A 152 -12.61 9.25 17.51
C GLU A 152 -13.56 9.54 16.35
N GLY A 153 -13.23 9.05 15.17
CA GLY A 153 -13.95 9.30 13.93
C GLY A 153 -13.60 10.62 13.23
N GLN A 154 -12.77 11.46 13.83
CA GLN A 154 -12.39 12.76 13.26
C GLN A 154 -11.40 12.58 12.10
N ALA A 155 -11.68 13.21 10.96
CA ALA A 155 -10.69 13.35 9.90
C ALA A 155 -9.65 14.40 10.31
N VAL A 156 -8.38 14.11 10.02
CA VAL A 156 -7.25 15.01 10.29
C VAL A 156 -6.40 15.15 9.04
N ARG A 157 -5.67 16.25 8.95
CA ARG A 157 -4.68 16.48 7.88
C ARG A 157 -3.28 16.32 8.45
N GLY A 158 -2.35 15.96 7.58
CA GLY A 158 -0.93 15.95 7.94
C GLY A 158 -0.55 17.31 8.57
N GLY A 159 0.09 17.26 9.75
CA GLY A 159 0.42 18.47 10.50
C GLY A 159 -0.62 18.92 11.54
N ASP A 160 -1.84 18.38 11.53
CA ASP A 160 -2.82 18.72 12.57
C ASP A 160 -2.34 18.21 13.94
N VAL A 161 -2.49 19.03 14.98
CA VAL A 161 -2.06 18.68 16.34
C VAL A 161 -3.00 17.60 16.90
N LEU A 162 -2.43 16.46 17.29
CA LEU A 162 -3.15 15.33 17.89
C LEU A 162 -3.04 15.32 19.43
N GLY A 163 -1.93 15.85 19.95
CA GLY A 163 -1.64 15.83 21.37
C GLY A 163 -0.30 16.47 21.67
N TYR A 164 0.26 16.11 22.81
CA TYR A 164 1.49 16.75 23.27
C TYR A 164 2.40 15.69 23.87
N VAL A 165 3.70 15.77 23.60
CA VAL A 165 4.73 14.88 24.13
C VAL A 165 4.62 14.82 25.67
N GLY A 166 4.80 13.64 26.22
CA GLY A 166 4.82 13.41 27.65
C GLY A 166 5.66 12.22 28.05
N SER A 167 5.25 11.60 29.15
CA SER A 167 5.86 10.39 29.68
C SER A 167 4.79 9.52 30.37
N SER A 168 3.58 9.53 29.86
CA SER A 168 2.50 8.71 30.45
C SER A 168 2.74 7.22 30.15
N GLY A 169 2.08 6.36 30.91
CA GLY A 169 2.28 4.91 30.80
C GLY A 169 3.58 4.48 31.48
N ASN A 170 4.39 3.69 30.78
CA ASN A 170 5.66 3.19 31.35
C ASN A 170 6.89 3.97 30.90
N ALA A 171 6.73 5.13 30.27
CA ALA A 171 7.87 5.95 29.86
C ALA A 171 8.56 6.60 31.07
N ASP A 172 9.88 6.79 31.00
CA ASP A 172 10.65 7.43 32.05
C ASP A 172 10.24 8.92 32.16
N PRO A 173 9.78 9.37 33.32
CA PRO A 173 9.46 10.79 33.53
C PRO A 173 10.62 11.75 33.30
N LEU A 174 11.85 11.27 33.39
CA LEU A 174 13.07 12.08 33.18
C LEU A 174 13.49 12.11 31.71
N ALA A 175 12.83 11.32 30.86
CA ALA A 175 13.14 11.21 29.44
C ALA A 175 11.86 11.28 28.60
N PRO A 176 11.14 12.43 28.61
CA PRO A 176 9.91 12.53 27.85
C PRO A 176 10.15 12.38 26.35
N HIS A 177 9.27 11.65 25.69
CA HIS A 177 9.39 11.34 24.25
C HIS A 177 8.05 10.97 23.66
N LEU A 178 7.95 11.04 22.35
CA LEU A 178 6.88 10.40 21.60
C LEU A 178 7.36 9.00 21.19
N HIS A 179 6.65 7.95 21.62
CA HIS A 179 6.83 6.61 21.07
C HIS A 179 5.90 6.49 19.85
N PHE A 180 6.48 6.32 18.66
CA PHE A 180 5.76 6.34 17.39
C PHE A 180 5.96 5.02 16.64
N SER A 181 4.85 4.35 16.30
CA SER A 181 4.87 3.10 15.51
C SER A 181 3.97 3.20 14.29
N ILE A 182 4.29 2.41 13.27
CA ILE A 182 3.46 2.20 12.10
C ILE A 182 3.20 0.70 11.96
N PHE A 183 1.95 0.32 11.76
CA PHE A 183 1.60 -1.08 11.49
C PHE A 183 0.86 -1.19 10.17
N ARG A 184 1.28 -2.16 9.33
CA ARG A 184 0.49 -2.58 8.16
C ARG A 184 -0.67 -3.42 8.67
N LEU A 185 -1.88 -3.04 8.28
CA LEU A 185 -3.09 -3.72 8.73
C LEU A 185 -3.35 -4.98 7.92
N GLY A 186 -3.91 -5.99 8.59
CA GLY A 186 -4.43 -7.18 7.92
C GLY A 186 -5.76 -6.90 7.21
N PRO A 187 -6.33 -7.92 6.57
CA PRO A 187 -7.60 -7.75 5.82
C PRO A 187 -8.76 -7.21 6.68
N GLU A 188 -8.76 -7.52 7.97
CA GLU A 188 -9.82 -7.11 8.90
C GLU A 188 -9.71 -5.64 9.33
N LYS A 189 -8.61 -4.97 8.96
CA LYS A 189 -8.37 -3.54 9.24
C LYS A 189 -8.53 -3.18 10.73
N GLN A 190 -8.12 -4.08 11.62
CA GLN A 190 -8.22 -3.88 13.06
C GLN A 190 -7.08 -2.99 13.55
N TRP A 191 -7.43 -1.85 14.20
CA TRP A 191 -6.44 -0.84 14.62
C TRP A 191 -5.47 -1.34 15.69
N TRP A 192 -5.80 -2.43 16.39
CA TRP A 192 -5.01 -2.94 17.52
C TRP A 192 -4.08 -4.09 17.13
N THR A 193 -3.98 -4.44 15.85
CA THR A 193 -3.11 -5.52 15.38
C THR A 193 -2.62 -5.24 13.96
N GLY A 194 -1.39 -5.63 13.69
CA GLY A 194 -0.78 -5.43 12.37
C GLY A 194 0.67 -5.88 12.37
N THR A 195 1.30 -5.77 11.22
CA THR A 195 2.74 -6.04 11.05
C THR A 195 3.51 -4.74 11.21
N PRO A 196 4.45 -4.63 12.15
CA PRO A 196 5.19 -3.39 12.33
C PRO A 196 6.06 -3.04 11.09
N ILE A 197 6.18 -1.76 10.83
CA ILE A 197 6.98 -1.19 9.74
C ILE A 197 7.93 -0.17 10.38
N ASN A 198 9.23 -0.22 10.03
CA ASN A 198 10.17 0.79 10.50
C ASN A 198 9.75 2.18 9.97
N PRO A 199 9.41 3.14 10.83
CA PRO A 199 9.01 4.48 10.39
C PRO A 199 10.17 5.32 9.86
N TYR A 200 11.40 5.05 10.30
CA TYR A 200 12.55 5.92 10.06
C TYR A 200 12.81 6.22 8.58
N PRO A 201 12.86 5.20 7.69
CA PRO A 201 13.08 5.48 6.26
C PRO A 201 11.96 6.31 5.62
N LEU A 202 10.73 6.23 6.15
CA LEU A 202 9.59 6.94 5.58
C LEU A 202 9.65 8.45 5.82
N PHE A 203 10.39 8.88 6.85
CA PHE A 203 10.68 10.29 7.10
C PHE A 203 11.87 10.79 6.29
N GLN A 204 12.81 9.90 5.94
CA GLN A 204 14.04 10.26 5.23
C GLN A 204 13.83 10.36 3.72
N TYR A 205 12.73 9.88 3.20
CA TYR A 205 12.48 9.86 1.77
C TYR A 205 12.49 11.29 1.20
N GLN A 206 13.42 11.54 0.27
CA GLN A 206 13.48 12.78 -0.51
C GLN A 206 13.30 12.39 -1.97
N PRO A 207 12.16 12.72 -2.59
CA PRO A 207 12.03 12.46 -4.02
C PRO A 207 13.10 13.22 -4.80
N GLN A 208 13.80 12.52 -5.70
CA GLN A 208 14.79 13.10 -6.60
C GLN A 208 14.09 13.81 -7.77
#